data_d09b623bcefc2175f153491d383f43e8
#
_entry.id   d09b623bcefc2175f153491d383f43e8
#
_cell.length_a   1.000
_cell.length_b   1.000
_cell.length_c   1.000
_cell.angle_alpha   90.00
_cell.angle_beta   90.00
_cell.angle_gamma   90.00
#
_symmetry.space_group_name_H-M   'P 1'
#
loop_
_entity.id
_entity.type
_entity.pdbx_description
1 polymer ?
#
loop_
_entity_poly.entity_id
_entity_poly.type
_entity_poly.pdbx_seq_one_letter_code
_entity_poly.pdbx_strand_id
1 'polypeptide(L)'
;EAKATAERHPDGIVNLSVGTPVDEVAPSIQQALADAAVEPGYPQTVGTPELRRAIVEWLERRYAVTGLEESNVLPVIGTKEAIALMPTHLGVGPGHTVVIPEVAYPTYEVAALVSGARPQRADSLMQLGPASPTFMFINTPSNPTGKILGLGHLRKVVDWAHQRGTIVASDECYIGLGWEGEPLSILNPDVNDGNITGLLAIHSLSKSSNLASYRAGFIAGRFDSQSNNFAVQHA
;
A
#
# COMPACT_ATOMS: atom_id res chain seq x y z
N GLU A 1 -6.89 24.46 -20.92
CA GLU A 1 -6.57 24.42 -22.35
C GLU A 1 -7.21 23.17 -23.00
N ALA A 2 -6.89 21.93 -22.60
CA ALA A 2 -7.47 20.70 -23.15
C ALA A 2 -9.02 20.67 -23.09
N LYS A 3 -9.62 21.11 -21.97
CA LYS A 3 -11.07 21.19 -21.82
C LYS A 3 -11.71 22.16 -22.82
N ALA A 4 -11.12 23.34 -23.01
CA ALA A 4 -11.60 24.33 -24.00
C ALA A 4 -11.44 23.85 -25.45
N THR A 5 -10.46 22.99 -25.72
CA THR A 5 -10.30 22.34 -27.03
C THR A 5 -11.36 21.26 -27.22
N ALA A 6 -11.63 20.47 -26.20
CA ALA A 6 -12.64 19.43 -26.19
C ALA A 6 -14.06 19.97 -26.42
N GLU A 7 -14.39 21.11 -25.83
CA GLU A 7 -15.69 21.78 -25.99
C GLU A 7 -15.98 22.19 -27.46
N ARG A 8 -14.92 22.29 -28.29
CA ARG A 8 -15.03 22.60 -29.72
C ARG A 8 -15.06 21.38 -30.64
N HIS A 9 -14.80 20.18 -30.07
CA HIS A 9 -14.83 18.95 -30.84
C HIS A 9 -16.22 18.30 -30.79
N PRO A 10 -16.80 17.88 -31.94
CA PRO A 10 -18.17 17.34 -31.97
C PRO A 10 -18.34 16.09 -31.08
N ASP A 11 -17.32 15.30 -30.93
CA ASP A 11 -17.35 14.06 -30.12
C ASP A 11 -16.82 14.27 -28.67
N GLY A 12 -16.51 15.52 -28.30
CA GLY A 12 -15.97 15.83 -26.96
C GLY A 12 -14.56 15.31 -26.72
N ILE A 13 -14.28 14.90 -25.48
CA ILE A 13 -12.98 14.37 -25.07
C ILE A 13 -13.14 13.05 -24.26
N VAL A 14 -12.27 12.10 -24.55
CA VAL A 14 -12.03 10.95 -23.68
C VAL A 14 -10.91 11.33 -22.73
N ASN A 15 -11.24 11.54 -21.46
CA ASN A 15 -10.26 11.94 -20.45
C ASN A 15 -9.58 10.72 -19.82
N LEU A 16 -8.32 10.48 -20.16
CA LEU A 16 -7.49 9.39 -19.63
C LEU A 16 -6.41 9.89 -18.64
N SER A 17 -6.51 11.14 -18.18
CA SER A 17 -5.48 11.74 -17.32
C SER A 17 -5.45 11.19 -15.89
N VAL A 18 -6.57 10.67 -15.41
CA VAL A 18 -6.69 10.09 -14.06
C VAL A 18 -7.48 8.79 -14.12
N GLY A 19 -6.88 7.68 -13.64
CA GLY A 19 -7.54 6.39 -13.52
C GLY A 19 -8.54 6.41 -12.35
N THR A 20 -9.76 6.86 -12.62
CA THR A 20 -10.84 6.89 -11.62
C THR A 20 -11.84 5.77 -11.94
N PRO A 21 -12.21 4.91 -10.96
CA PRO A 21 -13.33 3.99 -11.11
C PRO A 21 -14.60 4.75 -11.46
N VAL A 22 -15.37 4.24 -12.40
CA VAL A 22 -16.59 4.90 -12.93
C VAL A 22 -17.86 4.12 -12.64
N ASP A 23 -17.75 2.87 -12.21
CA ASP A 23 -18.89 2.04 -11.87
C ASP A 23 -19.51 2.49 -10.54
N GLU A 24 -20.79 2.20 -10.38
CA GLU A 24 -21.50 2.47 -9.13
C GLU A 24 -21.00 1.58 -8.00
N VAL A 25 -21.02 2.12 -6.78
CA VAL A 25 -20.76 1.31 -5.57
C VAL A 25 -21.87 0.28 -5.41
N ALA A 26 -21.50 -0.97 -5.13
CA ALA A 26 -22.45 -2.06 -4.98
C ALA A 26 -23.53 -1.72 -3.92
N PRO A 27 -24.83 -2.01 -4.18
CA PRO A 27 -25.92 -1.68 -3.24
C PRO A 27 -25.72 -2.25 -1.84
N SER A 28 -25.13 -3.45 -1.72
CA SER A 28 -24.81 -4.07 -0.43
C SER A 28 -23.83 -3.24 0.41
N ILE A 29 -22.87 -2.57 -0.23
CA ILE A 29 -21.90 -1.69 0.46
C ILE A 29 -22.59 -0.40 0.89
N GLN A 30 -23.45 0.17 0.01
CA GLN A 30 -24.23 1.36 0.33
C GLN A 30 -25.14 1.12 1.54
N GLN A 31 -25.83 -0.05 1.57
CA GLN A 31 -26.67 -0.44 2.68
C GLN A 31 -25.89 -0.62 3.98
N ALA A 32 -24.75 -1.32 3.93
CA ALA A 32 -23.90 -1.51 5.11
C ALA A 32 -23.40 -0.17 5.70
N LEU A 33 -23.08 0.82 4.84
CA LEU A 33 -22.73 2.15 5.30
C LEU A 33 -23.90 2.89 5.93
N ALA A 34 -25.10 2.78 5.35
CA ALA A 34 -26.30 3.38 5.89
C ALA A 34 -26.67 2.80 7.26
N ASP A 35 -26.55 1.47 7.40
CA ASP A 35 -26.82 0.76 8.67
C ASP A 35 -25.81 1.20 9.77
N ALA A 36 -24.55 1.40 9.42
CA ALA A 36 -23.50 1.83 10.33
C ALA A 36 -23.56 3.33 10.68
N ALA A 37 -24.35 4.13 9.97
CA ALA A 37 -24.42 5.58 10.19
C ALA A 37 -24.99 6.00 11.56
N VAL A 38 -25.63 5.07 12.27
CA VAL A 38 -26.22 5.29 13.61
C VAL A 38 -25.33 4.78 14.75
N GLU A 39 -24.17 4.21 14.46
CA GLU A 39 -23.25 3.73 15.48
C GLU A 39 -22.75 4.87 16.36
N PRO A 40 -22.92 4.78 17.70
CA PRO A 40 -22.55 5.86 18.60
C PRO A 40 -21.05 5.86 18.92
N GLY A 41 -20.53 7.02 19.28
CA GLY A 41 -19.17 7.19 19.82
C GLY A 41 -18.10 7.42 18.77
N TYR A 42 -16.86 7.42 19.25
CA TYR A 42 -15.69 7.56 18.38
C TYR A 42 -15.22 6.20 17.86
N PRO A 43 -14.82 6.09 16.60
CA PRO A 43 -14.23 4.86 16.09
C PRO A 43 -12.89 4.57 16.78
N GLN A 44 -12.59 3.29 16.97
CA GLN A 44 -11.28 2.88 17.48
C GLN A 44 -10.21 3.18 16.42
N THR A 45 -9.11 3.81 16.82
CA THR A 45 -8.00 4.15 15.92
C THR A 45 -7.41 2.93 15.20
N VAL A 46 -7.32 1.80 15.93
CA VAL A 46 -6.80 0.53 15.38
C VAL A 46 -7.84 -0.25 14.57
N GLY A 47 -9.07 0.25 14.47
CA GLY A 47 -10.20 -0.48 13.90
C GLY A 47 -10.79 -1.52 14.86
N THR A 48 -12.04 -1.92 14.59
CA THR A 48 -12.69 -2.96 15.40
C THR A 48 -12.05 -4.33 15.18
N PRO A 49 -12.12 -5.25 16.17
CA PRO A 49 -11.63 -6.61 16.00
C PRO A 49 -12.26 -7.31 14.78
N GLU A 50 -13.56 -7.10 14.56
CA GLU A 50 -14.31 -7.68 13.43
C GLU A 50 -13.73 -7.20 12.09
N LEU A 51 -13.45 -5.91 11.95
CA LEU A 51 -12.84 -5.35 10.74
C LEU A 51 -11.46 -5.95 10.49
N ARG A 52 -10.61 -6.01 11.52
CA ARG A 52 -9.25 -6.54 11.40
C ARG A 52 -9.27 -8.03 11.06
N ARG A 53 -10.16 -8.81 11.69
CA ARG A 53 -10.37 -10.23 11.36
C ARG A 53 -10.83 -10.41 9.93
N ALA A 54 -11.80 -9.64 9.47
CA ALA A 54 -12.29 -9.69 8.09
C ALA A 54 -11.17 -9.40 7.07
N ILE A 55 -10.24 -8.49 7.39
CA ILE A 55 -9.07 -8.19 6.55
C ILE A 55 -8.10 -9.38 6.53
N VAL A 56 -7.77 -9.98 7.67
CA VAL A 56 -6.89 -11.17 7.75
C VAL A 56 -7.48 -12.31 6.93
N GLU A 57 -8.76 -12.65 7.14
CA GLU A 57 -9.45 -13.71 6.40
C GLU A 57 -9.52 -13.41 4.89
N TRP A 58 -9.67 -12.14 4.51
CA TRP A 58 -9.67 -11.74 3.10
C TRP A 58 -8.29 -11.92 2.46
N LEU A 59 -7.22 -11.53 3.14
CA LEU A 59 -5.83 -11.71 2.67
C LEU A 59 -5.50 -13.20 2.53
N GLU A 60 -5.89 -14.03 3.48
CA GLU A 60 -5.71 -15.47 3.42
C GLU A 60 -6.47 -16.08 2.21
N ARG A 61 -7.75 -15.80 2.10
CA ARG A 61 -8.62 -16.36 1.06
C ARG A 61 -8.23 -15.91 -0.35
N ARG A 62 -7.82 -14.66 -0.53
CA ARG A 62 -7.56 -14.07 -1.87
C ARG A 62 -6.13 -14.17 -2.32
N TYR A 63 -5.18 -14.12 -1.40
CA TYR A 63 -3.75 -13.98 -1.72
C TYR A 63 -2.87 -15.00 -1.00
N ALA A 64 -3.49 -16.00 -0.37
CA ALA A 64 -2.81 -17.07 0.39
C ALA A 64 -1.82 -16.51 1.45
N VAL A 65 -2.12 -15.35 2.00
CA VAL A 65 -1.32 -14.77 3.10
C VAL A 65 -1.71 -15.46 4.39
N THR A 66 -0.81 -16.23 4.96
CA THR A 66 -1.03 -16.99 6.20
C THR A 66 -0.18 -16.47 7.35
N GLY A 67 -0.57 -16.76 8.57
CA GLY A 67 0.20 -16.40 9.77
C GLY A 67 0.06 -14.94 10.20
N LEU A 68 -0.89 -14.18 9.63
CA LEU A 68 -1.25 -12.85 10.13
C LEU A 68 -2.20 -12.98 11.32
N GLU A 69 -2.00 -12.11 12.29
CA GLU A 69 -2.91 -11.88 13.41
C GLU A 69 -3.65 -10.54 13.22
N GLU A 70 -4.75 -10.35 13.92
CA GLU A 70 -5.50 -9.08 13.91
C GLU A 70 -4.63 -7.88 14.32
N SER A 71 -3.62 -8.10 15.16
CA SER A 71 -2.62 -7.10 15.59
C SER A 71 -1.67 -6.67 14.45
N ASN A 72 -1.56 -7.43 13.37
CA ASN A 72 -0.75 -7.11 12.21
C ASN A 72 -1.49 -6.26 11.17
N VAL A 73 -2.70 -5.80 11.47
CA VAL A 73 -3.53 -5.04 10.53
C VAL A 73 -3.91 -3.69 11.12
N LEU A 74 -3.73 -2.64 10.32
CA LEU A 74 -4.14 -1.28 10.65
C LEU A 74 -5.01 -0.71 9.52
N PRO A 75 -6.32 -0.50 9.75
CA PRO A 75 -7.16 0.27 8.83
C PRO A 75 -6.68 1.72 8.72
N VAL A 76 -6.80 2.30 7.52
CA VAL A 76 -6.37 3.68 7.25
C VAL A 76 -7.43 4.45 6.46
N ILE A 77 -7.48 5.77 6.66
CA ILE A 77 -8.39 6.68 5.96
C ILE A 77 -7.78 7.02 4.58
N GLY A 78 -7.74 6.01 3.71
CA GLY A 78 -7.12 6.08 2.40
C GLY A 78 -5.60 5.91 2.44
N THR A 79 -5.07 5.20 1.44
CA THR A 79 -3.65 4.83 1.39
C THR A 79 -2.72 5.98 1.03
N LYS A 80 -3.20 7.02 0.36
CA LYS A 80 -2.35 8.16 -0.01
C LYS A 80 -1.71 8.84 1.20
N GLU A 81 -2.50 9.15 2.22
CA GLU A 81 -2.01 9.76 3.46
C GLU A 81 -1.16 8.80 4.26
N ALA A 82 -1.59 7.54 4.35
CA ALA A 82 -0.82 6.49 5.00
C ALA A 82 0.58 6.33 4.38
N ILE A 83 0.68 6.30 3.05
CA ILE A 83 1.96 6.26 2.32
C ILE A 83 2.80 7.50 2.63
N ALA A 84 2.19 8.71 2.56
CA ALA A 84 2.91 9.96 2.76
C ALA A 84 3.54 10.09 4.16
N LEU A 85 2.90 9.52 5.17
CA LEU A 85 3.33 9.63 6.57
C LEU A 85 4.05 8.37 7.09
N MET A 86 3.97 7.25 6.38
CA MET A 86 4.51 5.97 6.83
C MET A 86 5.99 6.03 7.24
N PRO A 87 6.92 6.59 6.46
CA PRO A 87 8.32 6.68 6.90
C PRO A 87 8.46 7.44 8.22
N THR A 88 7.75 8.57 8.37
CA THR A 88 7.76 9.37 9.61
C THR A 88 7.28 8.56 10.81
N HIS A 89 6.15 7.86 10.67
CA HIS A 89 5.59 7.04 11.75
C HIS A 89 6.49 5.85 12.12
N LEU A 90 7.30 5.37 11.19
CA LEU A 90 8.28 4.30 11.42
C LEU A 90 9.66 4.83 11.89
N GLY A 91 9.75 6.12 12.24
CA GLY A 91 10.98 6.72 12.76
C GLY A 91 12.04 7.00 11.69
N VAL A 92 11.67 6.94 10.41
CA VAL A 92 12.55 7.33 9.31
C VAL A 92 12.62 8.86 9.25
N GLY A 93 13.83 9.42 9.20
CA GLY A 93 14.03 10.86 9.27
C GLY A 93 15.38 11.31 8.69
N PRO A 94 15.89 12.48 9.08
CA PRO A 94 17.16 13.00 8.62
C PRO A 94 18.30 11.99 8.78
N GLY A 95 19.13 11.85 7.76
CA GLY A 95 20.23 10.87 7.72
C GLY A 95 19.83 9.50 7.19
N HIS A 96 18.54 9.20 7.08
CA HIS A 96 18.04 7.97 6.49
C HIS A 96 17.84 8.10 4.97
N THR A 97 17.75 6.95 4.31
CA THR A 97 17.45 6.86 2.87
C THR A 97 16.17 6.06 2.67
N VAL A 98 15.27 6.59 1.83
CA VAL A 98 14.06 5.92 1.35
C VAL A 98 14.22 5.60 -0.12
N VAL A 99 14.20 4.32 -0.46
CA VAL A 99 14.22 3.85 -1.86
C VAL A 99 12.82 3.92 -2.44
N ILE A 100 12.73 4.43 -3.68
CA ILE A 100 11.50 4.52 -4.45
C ILE A 100 11.77 4.03 -5.89
N PRO A 101 10.77 3.50 -6.62
CA PRO A 101 10.95 3.13 -8.02
C PRO A 101 11.39 4.32 -8.89
N GLU A 102 12.10 4.07 -9.99
CA GLU A 102 12.55 5.10 -10.94
C GLU A 102 11.36 5.90 -11.49
N VAL A 103 10.35 5.18 -11.96
CA VAL A 103 9.07 5.75 -12.39
C VAL A 103 8.02 5.35 -11.36
N ALA A 104 7.54 6.31 -10.59
CA ALA A 104 6.80 6.02 -9.37
C ALA A 104 5.58 6.94 -9.19
N TYR A 105 4.64 6.46 -8.41
CA TYR A 105 3.59 7.30 -7.85
C TYR A 105 4.21 8.42 -7.01
N PRO A 106 3.92 9.71 -7.30
CA PRO A 106 4.65 10.84 -6.71
C PRO A 106 4.65 10.88 -5.18
N THR A 107 3.68 10.26 -4.54
CA THR A 107 3.54 10.28 -3.08
C THR A 107 4.68 9.56 -2.36
N TYR A 108 5.39 8.62 -3.00
CA TYR A 108 6.55 7.97 -2.36
C TYR A 108 7.71 8.96 -2.15
N GLU A 109 7.97 9.82 -3.13
CA GLU A 109 8.98 10.87 -2.98
C GLU A 109 8.56 11.90 -1.92
N VAL A 110 7.29 12.30 -1.93
CA VAL A 110 6.71 13.17 -0.90
C VAL A 110 6.90 12.55 0.50
N ALA A 111 6.66 11.24 0.65
CA ALA A 111 6.85 10.54 1.93
C ALA A 111 8.29 10.64 2.45
N ALA A 112 9.29 10.44 1.57
CA ALA A 112 10.69 10.60 1.91
C ALA A 112 11.00 12.04 2.34
N LEU A 113 10.53 13.03 1.57
CA LEU A 113 10.80 14.45 1.85
C LEU A 113 10.10 14.92 3.15
N VAL A 114 8.86 14.52 3.39
CA VAL A 114 8.11 14.87 4.61
C VAL A 114 8.78 14.29 5.84
N SER A 115 9.34 13.09 5.78
CA SER A 115 10.10 12.51 6.88
C SER A 115 11.47 13.16 7.09
N GLY A 116 11.95 14.00 6.16
CA GLY A 116 13.30 14.55 6.16
C GLY A 116 14.37 13.59 5.68
N ALA A 117 13.98 12.42 5.18
CA ALA A 117 14.90 11.44 4.62
C ALA A 117 15.26 11.76 3.16
N ARG A 118 16.36 11.16 2.69
CA ARG A 118 16.80 11.31 1.30
C ARG A 118 16.11 10.30 0.40
N PRO A 119 15.32 10.72 -0.62
CA PRO A 119 14.81 9.80 -1.63
C PRO A 119 15.96 9.30 -2.52
N GLN A 120 15.92 7.99 -2.84
CA GLN A 120 16.83 7.35 -3.78
C GLN A 120 16.02 6.52 -4.76
N ARG A 121 16.11 6.85 -6.06
CA ARG A 121 15.42 6.12 -7.12
C ARG A 121 16.23 4.89 -7.51
N ALA A 122 15.57 3.74 -7.62
CA ALA A 122 16.16 2.50 -8.08
C ALA A 122 15.08 1.47 -8.46
N ASP A 123 15.24 0.81 -9.61
CA ASP A 123 14.42 -0.33 -10.05
C ASP A 123 15.14 -1.67 -9.85
N SER A 124 16.40 -1.65 -9.43
CA SER A 124 17.22 -2.83 -9.22
C SER A 124 18.01 -2.74 -7.93
N LEU A 125 18.11 -3.84 -7.21
CA LEU A 125 18.96 -3.96 -6.02
C LEU A 125 20.44 -3.69 -6.32
N MET A 126 20.89 -3.94 -7.56
CA MET A 126 22.26 -3.65 -7.99
C MET A 126 22.56 -2.14 -7.99
N GLN A 127 21.57 -1.29 -8.27
CA GLN A 127 21.74 0.17 -8.23
C GLN A 127 21.94 0.70 -6.80
N LEU A 128 21.56 -0.06 -5.79
CA LEU A 128 21.74 0.29 -4.39
C LEU A 128 23.15 -0.04 -3.89
N GLY A 129 23.87 -0.95 -4.57
CA GLY A 129 25.21 -1.36 -4.18
C GLY A 129 25.29 -1.89 -2.74
N PRO A 130 26.33 -1.52 -1.97
CA PRO A 130 26.50 -1.95 -0.59
C PRO A 130 25.63 -1.18 0.40
N ALA A 131 24.85 -0.18 -0.03
CA ALA A 131 24.03 0.64 0.84
C ALA A 131 22.96 -0.17 1.58
N SER A 132 22.64 0.25 2.79
CA SER A 132 21.55 -0.27 3.62
C SER A 132 20.52 0.85 3.84
N PRO A 133 19.62 1.12 2.88
CA PRO A 133 18.58 2.11 3.08
C PRO A 133 17.64 1.66 4.20
N THR A 134 17.09 2.62 4.93
CA THR A 134 16.23 2.32 6.07
C THR A 134 14.85 1.83 5.61
N PHE A 135 14.38 2.35 4.49
CA PHE A 135 13.03 2.10 4.00
C PHE A 135 13.00 1.98 2.46
N MET A 136 12.13 1.12 1.95
CA MET A 136 11.92 0.92 0.52
C MET A 136 10.43 0.83 0.20
N PHE A 137 9.97 1.62 -0.76
CA PHE A 137 8.69 1.40 -1.43
C PHE A 137 8.87 0.53 -2.67
N ILE A 138 8.01 -0.47 -2.82
CA ILE A 138 7.78 -1.16 -4.09
C ILE A 138 6.29 -1.03 -4.44
N ASN A 139 5.96 -1.14 -5.73
CA ASN A 139 4.57 -1.07 -6.19
C ASN A 139 4.32 -2.15 -7.24
N THR A 140 3.42 -3.09 -6.93
CA THR A 140 3.12 -4.22 -7.81
C THR A 140 1.67 -4.68 -7.67
N PRO A 141 0.88 -4.63 -8.76
CA PRO A 141 1.14 -4.00 -10.06
C PRO A 141 1.44 -2.49 -9.96
N SER A 142 2.35 -2.01 -10.78
CA SER A 142 2.92 -0.66 -10.66
C SER A 142 2.07 0.42 -11.33
N ASN A 143 1.92 1.54 -10.67
CA ASN A 143 1.47 2.79 -11.27
C ASN A 143 2.70 3.71 -11.54
N PRO A 144 2.99 4.12 -12.80
CA PRO A 144 2.10 4.06 -13.96
C PRO A 144 2.37 2.91 -14.94
N THR A 145 3.34 2.04 -14.69
CA THR A 145 3.87 1.13 -15.71
C THR A 145 3.04 -0.14 -15.94
N GLY A 146 2.17 -0.51 -15.01
CA GLY A 146 1.42 -1.77 -15.01
C GLY A 146 2.27 -3.01 -14.73
N LYS A 147 3.59 -2.85 -14.49
CA LYS A 147 4.51 -3.98 -14.28
C LYS A 147 4.18 -4.77 -13.03
N ILE A 148 4.15 -6.08 -13.16
CA ILE A 148 4.01 -7.03 -12.06
C ILE A 148 5.40 -7.58 -11.70
N LEU A 149 5.76 -7.51 -10.42
CA LEU A 149 6.97 -8.15 -9.90
C LEU A 149 6.69 -9.63 -9.65
N GLY A 150 7.39 -10.50 -10.35
CA GLY A 150 7.23 -11.95 -10.21
C GLY A 150 7.87 -12.50 -8.94
N LEU A 151 7.50 -13.74 -8.56
CA LEU A 151 7.95 -14.43 -7.35
C LEU A 151 9.46 -14.34 -7.12
N GLY A 152 10.27 -14.67 -8.13
CA GLY A 152 11.73 -14.65 -8.00
C GLY A 152 12.31 -13.25 -7.76
N HIS A 153 11.63 -12.19 -8.21
CA HIS A 153 12.05 -10.82 -7.91
C HIS A 153 11.66 -10.42 -6.48
N LEU A 154 10.42 -10.70 -6.07
CA LEU A 154 9.94 -10.42 -4.71
C LEU A 154 10.78 -11.13 -3.65
N ARG A 155 11.10 -12.43 -3.84
CA ARG A 155 12.02 -13.17 -2.95
C ARG A 155 13.35 -12.46 -2.80
N LYS A 156 13.98 -12.05 -3.91
CA LYS A 156 15.26 -11.32 -3.87
C LYS A 156 15.17 -10.01 -3.10
N VAL A 157 14.05 -9.26 -3.24
CA VAL A 157 13.84 -8.04 -2.51
C VAL A 157 13.72 -8.32 -1.01
N VAL A 158 12.92 -9.34 -0.63
CA VAL A 158 12.71 -9.72 0.77
C VAL A 158 14.02 -10.20 1.41
N ASP A 159 14.73 -11.12 0.78
CA ASP A 159 16.02 -11.65 1.27
C ASP A 159 17.04 -10.52 1.47
N TRP A 160 17.13 -9.64 0.48
CA TRP A 160 18.01 -8.49 0.53
C TRP A 160 17.65 -7.52 1.66
N ALA A 161 16.36 -7.26 1.84
CA ALA A 161 15.84 -6.37 2.88
C ALA A 161 16.09 -6.95 4.29
N HIS A 162 15.81 -8.23 4.50
CA HIS A 162 16.08 -8.91 5.77
C HIS A 162 17.57 -8.88 6.15
N GLN A 163 18.45 -9.12 5.18
CA GLN A 163 19.91 -9.07 5.40
C GLN A 163 20.42 -7.69 5.81
N ARG A 164 19.69 -6.62 5.46
CA ARG A 164 20.08 -5.23 5.70
C ARG A 164 19.27 -4.50 6.76
N GLY A 165 18.22 -5.12 7.28
CA GLY A 165 17.28 -4.48 8.19
C GLY A 165 16.48 -3.37 7.52
N THR A 166 16.28 -3.45 6.20
CA THR A 166 15.47 -2.49 5.43
C THR A 166 13.99 -2.83 5.57
N ILE A 167 13.16 -1.86 5.92
CA ILE A 167 11.71 -2.02 5.90
C ILE A 167 11.23 -1.91 4.46
N VAL A 168 10.38 -2.84 4.02
CA VAL A 168 9.77 -2.82 2.69
C VAL A 168 8.28 -2.60 2.81
N ALA A 169 7.78 -1.53 2.18
CA ALA A 169 6.36 -1.27 1.99
C ALA A 169 5.96 -1.56 0.53
N SER A 170 5.19 -2.60 0.34
CA SER A 170 4.62 -3.00 -0.95
C SER A 170 3.26 -2.34 -1.13
N ASP A 171 3.18 -1.39 -2.06
CA ASP A 171 1.89 -0.82 -2.47
C ASP A 171 1.20 -1.79 -3.42
N GLU A 172 0.19 -2.46 -2.90
CA GLU A 172 -0.59 -3.51 -3.57
C GLU A 172 -2.01 -3.02 -3.95
N CYS A 173 -2.20 -1.71 -4.11
CA CYS A 173 -3.50 -1.12 -4.48
C CYS A 173 -4.11 -1.73 -5.75
N TYR A 174 -3.31 -2.26 -6.64
CA TYR A 174 -3.74 -2.85 -7.91
C TYR A 174 -3.62 -4.38 -7.95
N ILE A 175 -3.39 -5.05 -6.82
CA ILE A 175 -3.13 -6.49 -6.77
C ILE A 175 -4.24 -7.34 -7.38
N GLY A 176 -5.49 -6.88 -7.33
CA GLY A 176 -6.64 -7.54 -7.97
C GLY A 176 -6.79 -7.28 -9.47
N LEU A 177 -5.90 -6.52 -10.11
CA LEU A 177 -5.98 -6.08 -11.51
C LEU A 177 -4.86 -6.69 -12.38
N GLY A 178 -4.41 -7.89 -12.07
CA GLY A 178 -3.48 -8.63 -12.93
C GLY A 178 -4.17 -9.14 -14.19
N TRP A 179 -3.64 -8.82 -15.38
CA TRP A 179 -4.18 -9.24 -16.68
C TRP A 179 -3.36 -10.36 -17.33
N GLU A 180 -2.03 -10.26 -17.27
CA GLU A 180 -1.10 -11.19 -17.91
C GLU A 180 -0.40 -12.13 -16.91
N GLY A 181 -0.71 -12.00 -15.62
CA GLY A 181 -0.17 -12.81 -14.53
C GLY A 181 -0.87 -12.52 -13.23
N GLU A 182 -0.76 -13.42 -12.28
CA GLU A 182 -1.28 -13.21 -10.94
C GLU A 182 -0.25 -12.44 -10.10
N PRO A 183 -0.56 -11.22 -9.64
CA PRO A 183 0.28 -10.52 -8.69
C PRO A 183 0.31 -11.25 -7.35
N LEU A 184 1.47 -11.27 -6.71
CA LEU A 184 1.66 -11.84 -5.39
C LEU A 184 1.78 -10.74 -4.34
N SER A 185 1.18 -10.95 -3.17
CA SER A 185 1.45 -10.10 -2.01
C SER A 185 2.86 -10.37 -1.49
N ILE A 186 3.54 -9.33 -1.01
CA ILE A 186 4.82 -9.48 -0.31
C ILE A 186 4.69 -10.32 0.96
N LEU A 187 3.47 -10.41 1.52
CA LEU A 187 3.18 -11.21 2.70
C LEU A 187 2.85 -12.67 2.40
N ASN A 188 2.79 -13.07 1.13
CA ASN A 188 2.58 -14.46 0.76
C ASN A 188 3.78 -15.33 1.21
N PRO A 189 3.55 -16.49 1.87
CA PRO A 189 4.62 -17.37 2.36
C PRO A 189 5.60 -17.81 1.29
N ASP A 190 5.14 -17.99 0.04
CA ASP A 190 6.02 -18.31 -1.07
C ASP A 190 7.02 -17.20 -1.39
N VAL A 191 6.73 -15.96 -0.99
CA VAL A 191 7.62 -14.80 -1.18
C VAL A 191 8.61 -14.63 -0.04
N ASN A 192 8.18 -14.87 1.21
CA ASN A 192 8.91 -14.46 2.43
C ASN A 192 9.32 -15.64 3.33
N ASP A 193 9.10 -16.89 2.89
CA ASP A 193 9.39 -18.12 3.65
C ASP A 193 8.77 -18.10 5.07
N GLY A 194 7.62 -17.42 5.23
CA GLY A 194 6.90 -17.28 6.49
C GLY A 194 7.45 -16.19 7.43
N ASN A 195 8.49 -15.46 7.04
CA ASN A 195 9.03 -14.35 7.82
C ASN A 195 8.54 -13.00 7.27
N ILE A 196 7.57 -12.40 7.95
CA ILE A 196 6.98 -11.11 7.58
C ILE A 196 7.61 -9.90 8.31
N THR A 197 8.69 -10.11 9.06
CA THR A 197 9.36 -9.04 9.82
C THR A 197 9.91 -7.96 8.87
N GLY A 198 9.57 -6.71 9.11
CA GLY A 198 9.95 -5.58 8.27
C GLY A 198 9.21 -5.49 6.92
N LEU A 199 8.19 -6.31 6.69
CA LEU A 199 7.38 -6.30 5.49
C LEU A 199 5.98 -5.72 5.77
N LEU A 200 5.56 -4.78 4.92
CA LEU A 200 4.26 -4.12 4.99
C LEU A 200 3.59 -4.18 3.61
N ALA A 201 2.35 -4.64 3.57
CA ALA A 201 1.49 -4.60 2.39
C ALA A 201 0.42 -3.51 2.55
N ILE A 202 0.26 -2.66 1.54
CA ILE A 202 -0.68 -1.54 1.53
C ILE A 202 -1.80 -1.86 0.55
N HIS A 203 -3.03 -1.92 1.04
CA HIS A 203 -4.22 -2.22 0.25
C HIS A 203 -5.23 -1.09 0.28
N SER A 204 -5.80 -0.79 -0.89
CA SER A 204 -6.82 0.25 -1.07
C SER A 204 -8.10 -0.33 -1.64
N LEU A 205 -9.24 0.07 -1.10
CA LEU A 205 -10.55 -0.26 -1.67
C LEU A 205 -10.95 0.70 -2.80
N SER A 206 -10.15 1.74 -3.05
CA SER A 206 -10.45 2.74 -4.09
C SER A 206 -10.53 2.15 -5.48
N LYS A 207 -9.65 1.19 -5.82
CA LYS A 207 -9.55 0.60 -7.16
C LYS A 207 -10.24 -0.76 -7.25
N SER A 208 -10.11 -1.57 -6.22
CA SER A 208 -10.67 -2.93 -6.20
C SER A 208 -12.18 -2.98 -5.97
N SER A 209 -12.78 -1.92 -5.39
CA SER A 209 -14.17 -1.95 -4.91
C SER A 209 -14.97 -0.69 -5.25
N ASN A 210 -14.48 0.18 -6.14
CA ASN A 210 -15.10 1.47 -6.49
C ASN A 210 -15.32 2.42 -5.31
N LEU A 211 -14.52 2.30 -4.23
CA LEU A 211 -14.69 3.06 -3.00
C LEU A 211 -13.71 4.23 -2.88
N ALA A 212 -13.34 4.86 -3.99
CA ALA A 212 -12.33 5.94 -3.98
C ALA A 212 -12.72 7.11 -3.06
N SER A 213 -13.99 7.49 -3.03
CA SER A 213 -14.52 8.58 -2.19
C SER A 213 -14.71 8.19 -0.72
N TYR A 214 -14.81 6.91 -0.40
CA TYR A 214 -15.00 6.42 0.97
C TYR A 214 -13.72 6.47 1.81
N ARG A 215 -12.58 6.68 1.19
CA ARG A 215 -11.28 6.78 1.86
C ARG A 215 -10.96 5.56 2.74
N ALA A 216 -11.16 4.38 2.21
CA ALA A 216 -10.94 3.13 2.91
C ALA A 216 -9.72 2.37 2.35
N GLY A 217 -8.89 1.88 3.25
CA GLY A 217 -7.72 1.05 2.97
C GLY A 217 -7.16 0.46 4.26
N PHE A 218 -6.11 -0.32 4.14
CA PHE A 218 -5.41 -0.86 5.31
C PHE A 218 -3.94 -1.13 4.99
N ILE A 219 -3.15 -1.27 6.05
CA ILE A 219 -1.78 -1.76 6.03
C ILE A 219 -1.78 -3.08 6.81
N ALA A 220 -1.13 -4.10 6.25
CA ALA A 220 -0.92 -5.37 6.93
C ALA A 220 0.58 -5.69 6.95
N GLY A 221 1.05 -6.38 8.00
CA GLY A 221 2.45 -6.79 8.12
C GLY A 221 2.99 -6.68 9.53
N ARG A 222 4.31 -6.84 9.67
CA ARG A 222 4.97 -6.78 10.96
C ARG A 222 6.18 -5.85 10.92
N PHE A 223 6.16 -4.88 11.81
CA PHE A 223 7.30 -4.03 12.08
C PHE A 223 7.72 -4.21 13.54
N ASP A 224 8.83 -4.89 13.75
CA ASP A 224 9.44 -5.02 15.08
C ASP A 224 10.41 -3.85 15.28
N SER A 225 9.90 -2.73 15.78
CA SER A 225 10.81 -1.80 16.43
C SER A 225 11.10 -2.35 17.83
N GLN A 226 12.34 -2.42 18.25
CA GLN A 226 12.68 -2.79 19.63
C GLN A 226 12.07 -1.84 20.67
N SER A 227 11.26 -0.88 20.28
CA SER A 227 10.70 0.16 21.13
C SER A 227 9.24 0.53 20.91
N ASN A 228 8.54 0.13 19.82
CA ASN A 228 7.20 0.66 19.62
C ASN A 228 6.30 -0.20 18.71
N ASN A 229 5.24 -0.74 19.27
CA ASN A 229 4.08 -1.22 18.51
C ASN A 229 3.48 -0.05 17.71
N PHE A 230 3.45 -0.15 16.38
CA PHE A 230 2.90 0.87 15.47
C PHE A 230 1.46 1.28 15.86
N ALA A 231 0.68 0.35 16.39
CA ALA A 231 -0.70 0.59 16.82
C ALA A 231 -0.83 1.29 18.20
N VAL A 232 0.20 1.24 19.05
CA VAL A 232 0.09 1.69 20.46
C VAL A 232 0.47 3.16 20.65
N GLN A 233 1.15 3.79 19.69
CA GLN A 233 1.59 5.20 19.84
C GLN A 233 0.57 6.25 19.44
N HIS A 234 -0.58 5.87 18.88
CA HIS A 234 -1.60 6.80 18.40
C HIS A 234 -3.01 6.48 18.93
N ALA A 235 -3.09 5.74 20.04
CA ALA A 235 -4.35 5.53 20.79
C ALA A 235 -4.56 6.64 21.83
#